data_658b45414c9733e4643ba1e07efd1afd
#
_entry.id   658b45414c9733e4643ba1e07efd1afd
#
_cell.length_a   1.000
_cell.length_b   1.000
_cell.length_c   1.000
_cell.angle_alpha   90.00
_cell.angle_beta   90.00
_cell.angle_gamma   90.00
#
_symmetry.space_group_name_H-M   'P 1'
#
loop_
_entity.id
_entity.type
_entity.pdbx_description
1 polymer ?
#
loop_
_entity_poly.entity_id
_entity_poly.type
_entity_poly.pdbx_seq_one_letter_code
_entity_poly.pdbx_strand_id
1 'polypeptide(L)'
;MNPPTRALHLPDLPEVSVQIGAAPVDDSGIAPASSPSLRPRPALAYRLQQALASYLPLLLMALLALSTAWLVKHTPLADGPAGLRPPREAPDYTMNRFAIQRFGPDGREVLRIAGERLRHFPLTDQLEIESVRIHAVSPDGRPTDAVALRALVNGDGSEVQLLGGAQVVSQLGAGDTLEMRGEFLHAFVRFERLRSHLPVMVRRGSSLTHAGGLDYDHRERQLKLLGPVRVTVQPPANGAAKP
;
A
#
# COMPACT_ATOMS: atom_id res chain seq x y z
N MET A 1 30.37 -37.33 -9.71
CA MET A 1 29.07 -37.94 -9.42
C MET A 1 28.01 -37.12 -10.15
N ASN A 2 27.59 -37.62 -11.34
CA ASN A 2 26.54 -36.96 -12.15
C ASN A 2 25.17 -37.48 -11.72
N PRO A 3 24.14 -36.62 -11.66
CA PRO A 3 22.77 -37.08 -11.44
C PRO A 3 22.15 -37.66 -12.74
N PRO A 4 21.28 -38.65 -12.66
CA PRO A 4 20.71 -39.31 -13.82
C PRO A 4 19.62 -38.49 -14.50
N THR A 5 19.71 -38.44 -15.80
CA THR A 5 18.76 -37.86 -16.74
C THR A 5 17.46 -38.70 -16.74
N ARG A 6 16.33 -38.08 -16.38
CA ARG A 6 15.02 -38.70 -16.40
C ARG A 6 14.45 -38.61 -17.81
N ALA A 7 14.33 -39.75 -18.48
CA ALA A 7 13.69 -39.88 -19.79
C ALA A 7 12.18 -39.60 -19.69
N LEU A 8 11.67 -38.70 -20.54
CA LEU A 8 10.26 -38.44 -20.74
C LEU A 8 9.68 -39.62 -21.60
N HIS A 9 8.77 -40.34 -21.00
CA HIS A 9 7.99 -41.36 -21.68
C HIS A 9 6.82 -40.68 -22.44
N LEU A 10 6.86 -40.71 -23.77
CA LEU A 10 5.72 -40.33 -24.62
C LEU A 10 4.72 -41.50 -24.66
N PRO A 11 3.42 -41.26 -24.53
CA PRO A 11 2.43 -42.28 -24.76
C PRO A 11 2.24 -42.58 -26.27
N ASP A 12 2.11 -43.85 -26.58
CA ASP A 12 1.88 -44.40 -27.92
C ASP A 12 0.66 -43.78 -28.60
N LEU A 13 0.89 -43.32 -29.83
CA LEU A 13 -0.21 -42.95 -30.76
C LEU A 13 -0.73 -44.22 -31.46
N PRO A 14 -2.05 -44.42 -31.60
CA PRO A 14 -2.58 -45.57 -32.35
C PRO A 14 -2.31 -45.42 -33.84
N GLU A 15 -1.69 -46.47 -34.41
CA GLU A 15 -1.52 -46.59 -35.86
C GLU A 15 -2.89 -46.76 -36.57
N VAL A 16 -3.17 -45.81 -37.43
CA VAL A 16 -4.34 -45.94 -38.35
C VAL A 16 -3.89 -46.67 -39.57
N SER A 17 -4.34 -47.94 -39.69
CA SER A 17 -4.14 -48.77 -40.89
C SER A 17 -5.12 -48.34 -41.98
N VAL A 18 -4.62 -47.74 -43.06
CA VAL A 18 -5.40 -47.48 -44.26
C VAL A 18 -5.37 -48.72 -45.15
N GLN A 19 -6.48 -49.46 -45.22
CA GLN A 19 -6.68 -50.53 -46.19
C GLN A 19 -7.13 -49.93 -47.51
N ILE A 20 -6.25 -50.03 -48.52
CA ILE A 20 -6.61 -49.76 -49.93
C ILE A 20 -7.17 -51.04 -50.50
N GLY A 21 -8.50 -51.15 -50.57
CA GLY A 21 -9.17 -52.22 -51.26
C GLY A 21 -9.20 -51.97 -52.79
N ALA A 22 -8.53 -52.85 -53.53
CA ALA A 22 -8.67 -52.91 -55.00
C ALA A 22 -10.02 -53.47 -55.37
N ALA A 23 -10.79 -52.73 -56.14
CA ALA A 23 -12.02 -53.21 -56.73
C ALA A 23 -11.78 -53.87 -58.12
N PRO A 24 -12.46 -55.00 -58.44
CA PRO A 24 -12.33 -55.63 -59.75
C PRO A 24 -13.05 -54.86 -60.83
N VAL A 25 -12.42 -54.82 -61.98
CA VAL A 25 -13.00 -54.34 -63.25
C VAL A 25 -14.01 -55.40 -63.78
N ASP A 26 -15.24 -54.97 -64.06
CA ASP A 26 -16.18 -55.73 -64.85
C ASP A 26 -16.67 -54.95 -66.05
N ASP A 27 -16.43 -55.50 -67.19
CA ASP A 27 -16.67 -55.00 -68.54
C ASP A 27 -18.05 -55.50 -69.01
N SER A 28 -18.99 -54.62 -69.18
CA SER A 28 -20.13 -54.91 -70.04
C SER A 28 -20.90 -53.66 -70.45
N GLY A 29 -20.85 -53.42 -71.75
CA GLY A 29 -21.41 -52.28 -72.42
C GLY A 29 -22.92 -52.13 -72.35
N ILE A 30 -23.35 -51.05 -72.78
CA ILE A 30 -24.53 -50.58 -73.53
C ILE A 30 -24.90 -49.18 -73.10
N ALA A 31 -24.68 -48.22 -74.01
CA ALA A 31 -25.28 -46.90 -73.89
C ALA A 31 -26.81 -46.97 -74.12
N PRO A 32 -27.59 -46.15 -73.46
CA PRO A 32 -28.40 -45.21 -74.22
C PRO A 32 -28.58 -43.82 -73.68
N ALA A 33 -28.73 -42.95 -74.65
CA ALA A 33 -29.53 -41.70 -74.65
C ALA A 33 -29.36 -40.67 -73.57
N SER A 34 -28.64 -39.60 -73.94
CA SER A 34 -28.66 -38.33 -73.38
C SER A 34 -30.04 -37.68 -73.20
N SER A 35 -30.48 -37.57 -71.96
CA SER A 35 -31.54 -36.62 -71.61
C SER A 35 -30.91 -35.29 -71.17
N PRO A 36 -31.39 -34.14 -71.65
CA PRO A 36 -30.87 -32.84 -71.18
C PRO A 36 -31.36 -32.58 -69.77
N SER A 37 -30.51 -32.78 -68.79
CA SER A 37 -30.77 -32.34 -67.42
C SER A 37 -30.87 -30.84 -67.39
N LEU A 38 -32.07 -30.34 -67.26
CA LEU A 38 -32.34 -28.97 -66.85
C LEU A 38 -31.59 -28.68 -65.53
N ARG A 39 -30.48 -28.01 -65.62
CA ARG A 39 -29.78 -27.47 -64.38
C ARG A 39 -30.74 -26.54 -63.70
N PRO A 40 -31.17 -26.83 -62.50
CA PRO A 40 -31.94 -25.84 -61.70
C PRO A 40 -31.11 -24.63 -61.51
N ARG A 41 -31.63 -23.48 -61.96
CA ARG A 41 -31.01 -22.17 -61.66
C ARG A 41 -31.01 -22.03 -60.15
N PRO A 42 -29.86 -21.86 -59.48
CA PRO A 42 -29.81 -21.69 -58.06
C PRO A 42 -30.63 -20.45 -57.68
N ALA A 43 -31.64 -20.67 -56.83
CA ALA A 43 -32.50 -19.61 -56.35
C ALA A 43 -31.64 -18.49 -55.78
N LEU A 44 -31.98 -17.25 -56.07
CA LEU A 44 -31.27 -16.05 -55.55
C LEU A 44 -30.96 -16.12 -54.05
N ALA A 45 -31.81 -16.77 -53.30
CA ALA A 45 -31.60 -17.06 -51.88
C ALA A 45 -30.34 -17.87 -51.58
N TYR A 46 -30.00 -18.87 -52.42
CA TYR A 46 -28.81 -19.70 -52.22
C TYR A 46 -27.53 -18.95 -52.53
N ARG A 47 -27.53 -18.04 -53.51
CA ARG A 47 -26.40 -17.15 -53.84
C ARG A 47 -26.19 -16.12 -52.74
N LEU A 48 -27.27 -15.57 -52.14
CA LEU A 48 -27.19 -14.68 -50.97
C LEU A 48 -26.61 -15.40 -49.76
N GLN A 49 -27.07 -16.62 -49.51
CA GLN A 49 -26.63 -17.43 -48.37
C GLN A 49 -25.15 -17.80 -48.48
N GLN A 50 -24.70 -18.15 -49.69
CA GLN A 50 -23.30 -18.48 -49.94
C GLN A 50 -22.39 -17.25 -49.91
N ALA A 51 -22.86 -16.09 -50.42
CA ALA A 51 -22.15 -14.82 -50.29
C ALA A 51 -22.09 -14.40 -48.80
N LEU A 52 -23.17 -14.51 -48.06
CA LEU A 52 -23.21 -14.20 -46.65
C LEU A 52 -22.24 -15.08 -45.85
N ALA A 53 -22.18 -16.38 -46.11
CA ALA A 53 -21.25 -17.31 -45.46
C ALA A 53 -19.78 -16.98 -45.81
N SER A 54 -19.47 -16.53 -47.03
CA SER A 54 -18.12 -16.16 -47.45
C SER A 54 -17.66 -14.84 -46.85
N TYR A 55 -18.57 -13.89 -46.64
CA TYR A 55 -18.24 -12.57 -46.04
C TYR A 55 -18.40 -12.53 -44.53
N LEU A 56 -19.03 -13.55 -43.91
CA LEU A 56 -19.23 -13.63 -42.46
C LEU A 56 -17.93 -13.44 -41.66
N PRO A 57 -16.82 -14.13 -41.98
CA PRO A 57 -15.56 -13.95 -41.24
C PRO A 57 -14.98 -12.57 -41.42
N LEU A 58 -15.10 -11.95 -42.60
CA LEU A 58 -14.65 -10.58 -42.85
C LEU A 58 -15.50 -9.57 -42.08
N LEU A 59 -16.81 -9.78 -42.01
CA LEU A 59 -17.73 -8.92 -41.29
C LEU A 59 -17.51 -9.02 -39.77
N LEU A 60 -17.22 -10.23 -39.27
CA LEU A 60 -16.89 -10.45 -37.86
C LEU A 60 -15.55 -9.80 -37.48
N MET A 61 -14.55 -9.92 -38.37
CA MET A 61 -13.26 -9.20 -38.18
C MET A 61 -13.42 -7.69 -38.19
N ALA A 62 -14.23 -7.16 -39.11
CA ALA A 62 -14.52 -5.73 -39.17
C ALA A 62 -15.26 -5.23 -37.92
N LEU A 63 -16.23 -6.03 -37.42
CA LEU A 63 -16.96 -5.72 -36.20
C LEU A 63 -16.01 -5.72 -34.97
N LEU A 64 -15.12 -6.73 -34.91
CA LEU A 64 -14.12 -6.81 -33.85
C LEU A 64 -13.15 -5.64 -33.88
N ALA A 65 -12.67 -5.27 -35.06
CA ALA A 65 -11.77 -4.12 -35.24
C ALA A 65 -12.46 -2.80 -34.86
N LEU A 66 -13.72 -2.60 -35.26
CA LEU A 66 -14.52 -1.44 -34.87
C LEU A 66 -14.77 -1.40 -33.36
N SER A 67 -15.09 -2.55 -32.75
CA SER A 67 -15.28 -2.67 -31.31
C SER A 67 -14.00 -2.32 -30.56
N THR A 68 -12.87 -2.85 -31.01
CA THR A 68 -11.56 -2.55 -30.40
C THR A 68 -11.18 -1.08 -30.57
N ALA A 69 -11.40 -0.52 -31.74
CA ALA A 69 -11.15 0.91 -32.01
C ALA A 69 -12.07 1.81 -31.16
N TRP A 70 -13.34 1.41 -31.00
CA TRP A 70 -14.29 2.11 -30.14
C TRP A 70 -13.86 2.02 -28.66
N LEU A 71 -13.44 0.84 -28.20
CA LEU A 71 -12.94 0.62 -26.84
C LEU A 71 -11.70 1.47 -26.58
N VAL A 72 -10.72 1.47 -27.49
CA VAL A 72 -9.51 2.31 -27.37
C VAL A 72 -9.85 3.79 -27.31
N LYS A 73 -10.83 4.25 -28.10
CA LYS A 73 -11.26 5.64 -28.11
C LYS A 73 -12.06 6.06 -26.87
N HIS A 74 -12.75 5.13 -26.23
CA HIS A 74 -13.58 5.38 -25.05
C HIS A 74 -12.95 4.86 -23.75
N THR A 75 -11.87 4.10 -23.81
CA THR A 75 -11.07 3.82 -22.61
C THR A 75 -10.38 5.14 -22.25
N PRO A 76 -10.66 5.73 -21.07
CA PRO A 76 -9.85 6.84 -20.60
C PRO A 76 -8.42 6.30 -20.58
N LEU A 77 -7.59 6.78 -21.49
CA LEU A 77 -6.16 6.57 -21.38
C LEU A 77 -5.84 7.02 -19.96
N ALA A 78 -5.46 6.09 -19.11
CA ALA A 78 -4.77 6.44 -17.88
C ALA A 78 -3.71 7.43 -18.35
N ASP A 79 -3.91 8.72 -18.02
CA ASP A 79 -3.11 9.85 -18.47
C ASP A 79 -1.69 9.34 -18.69
N GLY A 80 -1.21 9.45 -19.94
CA GLY A 80 0.08 8.89 -20.38
C GLY A 80 1.21 9.22 -19.41
N PRO A 81 2.41 8.65 -19.56
CA PRO A 81 3.47 8.66 -18.55
C PRO A 81 3.49 10.04 -17.92
N ALA A 82 3.23 10.10 -16.60
CA ALA A 82 2.91 11.28 -15.83
C ALA A 82 3.74 12.50 -16.30
N GLY A 83 3.32 13.05 -17.45
CA GLY A 83 3.91 14.22 -18.04
C GLY A 83 3.64 15.34 -17.10
N LEU A 84 4.66 15.65 -16.27
CA LEU A 84 4.89 16.95 -15.66
C LEU A 84 3.59 17.69 -15.25
N ARG A 85 2.67 17.00 -14.53
CA ARG A 85 1.76 17.76 -13.69
C ARG A 85 2.67 18.51 -12.71
N PRO A 86 2.61 19.85 -12.67
CA PRO A 86 3.36 20.56 -11.65
C PRO A 86 3.07 19.90 -10.32
N PRO A 87 4.09 19.64 -9.51
CA PRO A 87 3.92 18.96 -8.25
C PRO A 87 2.78 19.64 -7.50
N ARG A 88 1.71 18.92 -7.22
CA ARG A 88 0.56 19.49 -6.50
C ARG A 88 0.98 19.60 -5.04
N GLU A 89 1.04 20.81 -4.53
CA GLU A 89 1.14 21.08 -3.08
C GLU A 89 -0.10 20.56 -2.31
N ALA A 90 -1.10 20.07 -3.05
CA ALA A 90 -2.33 19.54 -2.47
C ALA A 90 -2.14 18.08 -2.02
N PRO A 91 -2.75 17.71 -0.89
CA PRO A 91 -2.74 16.33 -0.42
C PRO A 91 -3.41 15.41 -1.44
N ASP A 92 -2.84 14.23 -1.66
CA ASP A 92 -3.36 13.21 -2.56
C ASP A 92 -4.42 12.33 -1.88
N TYR A 93 -4.34 12.17 -0.55
CA TYR A 93 -5.40 11.56 0.24
C TYR A 93 -5.56 12.21 1.61
N THR A 94 -6.76 12.05 2.15
CA THR A 94 -7.13 12.54 3.49
C THR A 94 -7.95 11.47 4.21
N MET A 95 -7.65 11.26 5.49
CA MET A 95 -8.42 10.39 6.38
C MET A 95 -8.98 11.20 7.53
N ASN A 96 -10.24 10.97 7.89
CA ASN A 96 -10.89 11.62 9.02
C ASN A 96 -11.16 10.62 10.15
N ARG A 97 -10.91 11.00 11.40
CA ARG A 97 -11.12 10.18 12.61
C ARG A 97 -10.52 8.79 12.46
N PHE A 98 -9.22 8.73 12.27
CA PHE A 98 -8.49 7.51 11.98
C PHE A 98 -7.76 6.97 13.21
N ALA A 99 -7.47 5.68 13.17
CA ALA A 99 -6.54 5.00 14.06
C ALA A 99 -5.71 3.99 13.26
N ILE A 100 -4.41 4.10 13.35
CA ILE A 100 -3.44 3.18 12.74
C ILE A 100 -2.79 2.39 13.86
N GLN A 101 -2.71 1.07 13.71
CA GLN A 101 -2.09 0.18 14.68
C GLN A 101 -0.99 -0.63 13.99
N ARG A 102 0.10 -0.85 14.71
CA ARG A 102 1.17 -1.76 14.30
C ARG A 102 1.39 -2.79 15.39
N PHE A 103 1.49 -4.03 14.99
CA PHE A 103 1.71 -5.17 15.88
C PHE A 103 3.15 -5.67 15.72
N GLY A 104 3.70 -6.15 16.82
CA GLY A 104 4.99 -6.82 16.85
C GLY A 104 4.91 -8.26 16.33
N PRO A 105 6.04 -8.96 16.23
CA PRO A 105 6.08 -10.38 15.81
C PRO A 105 5.32 -11.31 16.76
N ASP A 106 5.15 -10.91 18.00
CA ASP A 106 4.40 -11.61 19.06
C ASP A 106 2.88 -11.34 19.04
N GLY A 107 2.42 -10.55 18.05
CA GLY A 107 1.01 -10.17 17.92
C GLY A 107 0.54 -9.09 18.90
N ARG A 108 1.43 -8.52 19.71
CA ARG A 108 1.08 -7.42 20.61
C ARG A 108 1.12 -6.09 19.88
N GLU A 109 0.23 -5.18 20.26
CA GLU A 109 0.25 -3.82 19.75
C GLU A 109 1.51 -3.10 20.27
N VAL A 110 2.34 -2.61 19.33
CA VAL A 110 3.58 -1.88 19.66
C VAL A 110 3.47 -0.39 19.32
N LEU A 111 2.50 -0.01 18.49
CA LEU A 111 2.27 1.39 18.13
C LEU A 111 0.80 1.59 17.76
N ARG A 112 0.21 2.66 18.30
CA ARG A 112 -1.09 3.19 17.90
C ARG A 112 -0.97 4.68 17.65
N ILE A 113 -1.42 5.12 16.48
CA ILE A 113 -1.50 6.55 16.12
C ILE A 113 -2.96 6.83 15.79
N ALA A 114 -3.55 7.81 16.46
CA ALA A 114 -4.91 8.25 16.20
C ALA A 114 -4.93 9.78 16.03
N GLY A 115 -5.90 10.28 15.28
CA GLY A 115 -6.08 11.71 15.06
C GLY A 115 -7.42 12.04 14.44
N GLU A 116 -7.74 13.34 14.41
CA GLU A 116 -8.97 13.82 13.79
C GLU A 116 -8.89 13.85 12.27
N ARG A 117 -7.75 14.30 11.75
CA ARG A 117 -7.51 14.35 10.30
C ARG A 117 -6.06 14.02 10.01
N LEU A 118 -5.86 13.23 8.94
CA LEU A 118 -4.56 12.96 8.35
C LEU A 118 -4.60 13.41 6.90
N ARG A 119 -3.54 14.09 6.45
CA ARG A 119 -3.31 14.49 5.05
C ARG A 119 -1.94 14.01 4.63
N HIS A 120 -1.83 13.42 3.45
CA HIS A 120 -0.56 13.05 2.85
C HIS A 120 -0.19 14.02 1.73
N PHE A 121 1.05 14.47 1.75
CA PHE A 121 1.61 15.39 0.76
C PHE A 121 2.68 14.67 -0.07
N PRO A 122 2.37 14.29 -1.33
CA PRO A 122 3.25 13.43 -2.12
C PRO A 122 4.56 14.09 -2.52
N LEU A 123 4.63 15.43 -2.54
CA LEU A 123 5.85 16.17 -2.86
C LEU A 123 6.96 16.01 -1.84
N THR A 124 6.59 16.05 -0.58
CA THR A 124 7.50 15.97 0.56
C THR A 124 7.50 14.60 1.20
N ASP A 125 6.61 13.71 0.72
CA ASP A 125 6.32 12.41 1.34
C ASP A 125 6.05 12.57 2.85
N GLN A 126 5.20 13.55 3.19
CA GLN A 126 4.88 13.89 4.57
C GLN A 126 3.41 13.63 4.88
N LEU A 127 3.19 13.16 6.08
CA LEU A 127 1.87 13.03 6.70
C LEU A 127 1.68 14.15 7.71
N GLU A 128 0.66 14.96 7.53
CA GLU A 128 0.21 15.93 8.53
C GLU A 128 -0.99 15.37 9.29
N ILE A 129 -0.93 15.39 10.62
CA ILE A 129 -1.97 14.83 11.49
C ILE A 129 -2.46 15.93 12.42
N GLU A 130 -3.75 16.13 12.49
CA GLU A 130 -4.42 17.03 13.43
C GLU A 130 -4.89 16.27 14.68
N SER A 131 -4.75 16.86 15.86
CA SER A 131 -5.15 16.30 17.16
C SER A 131 -4.55 14.91 17.40
N VAL A 132 -3.24 14.80 17.22
CA VAL A 132 -2.55 13.51 17.26
C VAL A 132 -2.46 12.94 18.66
N ARG A 133 -2.67 11.63 18.77
CA ARG A 133 -2.38 10.80 19.95
C ARG A 133 -1.57 9.60 19.49
N ILE A 134 -0.46 9.39 20.15
CA ILE A 134 0.46 8.28 19.87
C ILE A 134 0.63 7.48 21.15
N HIS A 135 0.46 6.18 21.05
CA HIS A 135 0.81 5.22 22.08
C HIS A 135 1.84 4.27 21.50
N ALA A 136 3.01 4.19 22.09
CA ALA A 136 4.10 3.32 21.64
C ALA A 136 4.62 2.49 22.80
N VAL A 137 4.95 1.24 22.53
CA VAL A 137 5.56 0.32 23.52
C VAL A 137 6.94 -0.06 23.00
N SER A 138 7.96 0.25 23.80
CA SER A 138 9.34 -0.10 23.48
C SER A 138 9.59 -1.62 23.59
N PRO A 139 10.66 -2.16 23.01
CA PRO A 139 10.97 -3.60 23.05
C PRO A 139 11.05 -4.18 24.47
N ASP A 140 11.40 -3.36 25.45
CA ASP A 140 11.45 -3.72 26.87
C ASP A 140 10.10 -3.56 27.60
N GLY A 141 9.01 -3.34 26.83
CA GLY A 141 7.63 -3.31 27.34
C GLY A 141 7.21 -1.99 27.99
N ARG A 142 8.01 -0.92 27.88
CA ARG A 142 7.68 0.37 28.49
C ARG A 142 6.82 1.21 27.56
N PRO A 143 5.65 1.70 28.03
CA PRO A 143 4.81 2.56 27.23
C PRO A 143 5.34 3.99 27.20
N THR A 144 5.11 4.66 26.07
CA THR A 144 5.29 6.08 25.86
C THR A 144 4.05 6.64 25.18
N ASP A 145 3.44 7.63 25.78
CA ASP A 145 2.29 8.33 25.25
C ASP A 145 2.68 9.72 24.79
N ALA A 146 2.20 10.12 23.62
CA ALA A 146 2.44 11.47 23.10
C ALA A 146 1.14 12.06 22.56
N VAL A 147 0.95 13.36 22.80
CA VAL A 147 -0.16 14.14 22.27
C VAL A 147 0.33 15.49 21.77
N ALA A 148 -0.32 16.01 20.73
CA ALA A 148 -0.07 17.36 20.22
C ALA A 148 -1.27 17.84 19.39
N LEU A 149 -1.36 19.16 19.17
CA LEU A 149 -2.39 19.70 18.25
C LEU A 149 -2.11 19.29 16.81
N ARG A 150 -0.83 19.16 16.43
CA ARG A 150 -0.42 18.75 15.09
C ARG A 150 0.83 17.87 15.16
N ALA A 151 0.90 16.91 14.22
CA ALA A 151 2.14 16.18 13.95
C ALA A 151 2.48 16.23 12.47
N LEU A 152 3.78 16.33 12.16
CA LEU A 152 4.34 16.09 10.84
C LEU A 152 5.19 14.83 10.94
N VAL A 153 4.89 13.87 10.08
CA VAL A 153 5.56 12.56 10.04
C VAL A 153 6.10 12.36 8.63
N ASN A 154 7.36 11.99 8.48
CA ASN A 154 7.89 11.64 7.17
C ASN A 154 7.32 10.30 6.69
N GLY A 155 7.35 10.03 5.37
CA GLY A 155 6.68 8.88 4.76
C GLY A 155 7.11 7.53 5.31
N ASP A 156 8.37 7.38 5.73
CA ASP A 156 8.88 6.15 6.33
C ASP A 156 8.61 6.04 7.86
N GLY A 157 8.00 7.07 8.46
CA GLY A 157 7.70 7.12 9.89
C GLY A 157 8.91 7.20 10.80
N SER A 158 10.10 7.51 10.28
CA SER A 158 11.34 7.58 11.07
C SER A 158 11.44 8.85 11.91
N GLU A 159 10.75 9.92 11.50
CA GLU A 159 10.75 11.21 12.18
C GLU A 159 9.31 11.69 12.41
N VAL A 160 9.08 12.21 13.61
CA VAL A 160 7.79 12.78 14.02
C VAL A 160 8.05 14.11 14.70
N GLN A 161 7.52 15.18 14.12
CA GLN A 161 7.52 16.51 14.73
C GLN A 161 6.15 16.75 15.35
N LEU A 162 6.12 16.99 16.63
CA LEU A 162 4.93 17.33 17.42
C LEU A 162 4.89 18.84 17.65
N LEU A 163 3.79 19.47 17.26
CA LEU A 163 3.62 20.92 17.27
C LEU A 163 2.34 21.32 18.03
N GLY A 164 2.45 22.41 18.78
CA GLY A 164 1.34 23.00 19.52
C GLY A 164 0.99 22.20 20.76
N GLY A 165 1.50 22.60 21.90
CA GLY A 165 1.24 21.97 23.19
C GLY A 165 1.65 20.50 23.23
N ALA A 166 2.77 20.16 22.60
CA ALA A 166 3.28 18.78 22.57
C ALA A 166 3.61 18.28 23.96
N GLN A 167 3.13 17.09 24.30
CA GLN A 167 3.40 16.41 25.54
C GLN A 167 3.81 14.96 25.24
N VAL A 168 4.91 14.53 25.86
CA VAL A 168 5.38 13.14 25.81
C VAL A 168 5.55 12.63 27.24
N VAL A 169 4.94 11.51 27.55
CA VAL A 169 5.03 10.83 28.84
C VAL A 169 5.62 9.45 28.61
N SER A 170 6.80 9.20 29.17
CA SER A 170 7.51 7.92 29.06
C SER A 170 7.66 7.26 30.43
N GLN A 171 7.37 5.98 30.53
CA GLN A 171 7.64 5.22 31.74
C GLN A 171 9.10 4.75 31.76
N LEU A 172 9.80 5.08 32.85
CA LEU A 172 11.22 4.70 33.03
C LEU A 172 11.42 3.39 33.81
N GLY A 173 10.34 2.82 34.38
CA GLY A 173 10.29 1.62 35.19
C GLY A 173 9.86 1.90 36.63
N ALA A 174 9.41 0.89 37.36
CA ALA A 174 9.03 0.95 38.80
C ALA A 174 8.17 2.16 39.23
N GLY A 175 7.29 2.64 38.34
CA GLY A 175 6.41 3.80 38.64
C GLY A 175 7.04 5.17 38.40
N ASP A 176 8.29 5.24 37.96
CA ASP A 176 8.94 6.50 37.61
C ASP A 176 8.53 6.91 36.19
N THR A 177 8.05 8.15 36.04
CA THR A 177 7.60 8.72 34.79
C THR A 177 8.40 9.98 34.43
N LEU A 178 8.73 10.10 33.16
CA LEU A 178 9.34 11.30 32.59
C LEU A 178 8.31 11.96 31.68
N GLU A 179 7.85 13.12 32.06
CA GLU A 179 6.94 13.93 31.27
C GLU A 179 7.70 15.12 30.68
N MET A 180 7.59 15.32 29.36
CA MET A 180 8.20 16.40 28.62
C MET A 180 7.10 17.17 27.87
N ARG A 181 7.06 18.48 28.06
CA ARG A 181 6.09 19.38 27.41
C ARG A 181 6.80 20.53 26.71
N GLY A 182 6.28 20.96 25.58
CA GLY A 182 6.79 22.11 24.85
C GLY A 182 5.91 22.44 23.64
N GLU A 183 6.17 23.56 23.01
CA GLU A 183 5.48 23.93 21.76
C GLU A 183 5.96 23.09 20.56
N PHE A 184 7.16 22.54 20.65
CA PHE A 184 7.78 21.73 19.62
C PHE A 184 8.59 20.60 20.22
N LEU A 185 8.33 19.36 19.79
CA LEU A 185 9.13 18.18 20.13
C LEU A 185 9.39 17.38 18.86
N HIS A 186 10.64 17.03 18.57
CA HIS A 186 11.05 16.26 17.41
C HIS A 186 11.55 14.88 17.85
N ALA A 187 10.81 13.84 17.49
CA ALA A 187 11.13 12.46 17.78
C ALA A 187 11.80 11.79 16.58
N PHE A 188 12.97 11.22 16.79
CA PHE A 188 13.69 10.34 15.85
C PHE A 188 13.43 8.89 16.27
N VAL A 189 12.41 8.29 15.67
CA VAL A 189 11.84 7.01 16.12
C VAL A 189 12.86 5.87 16.06
N ARG A 190 13.65 5.78 14.99
CA ARG A 190 14.67 4.74 14.82
C ARG A 190 15.81 4.83 15.84
N PHE A 191 16.12 6.03 16.26
CA PHE A 191 17.17 6.31 17.24
C PHE A 191 16.66 6.38 18.67
N GLU A 192 15.32 6.29 18.85
CA GLU A 192 14.63 6.45 20.13
C GLU A 192 15.07 7.76 20.84
N ARG A 193 15.15 8.84 20.07
CA ARG A 193 15.66 10.12 20.53
C ARG A 193 14.61 11.22 20.37
N LEU A 194 14.53 12.11 21.36
CA LEU A 194 13.61 13.25 21.36
C LEU A 194 14.41 14.54 21.54
N ARG A 195 14.16 15.52 20.68
CA ARG A 195 14.83 16.82 20.72
C ARG A 195 13.84 17.96 20.70
N SER A 196 14.23 19.07 21.30
CA SER A 196 13.59 20.37 21.12
C SER A 196 14.63 21.48 21.12
N HIS A 197 14.49 22.42 20.21
CA HIS A 197 15.24 23.66 20.18
C HIS A 197 14.45 24.83 20.79
N LEU A 198 13.19 24.58 21.16
CA LEU A 198 12.31 25.54 21.83
C LEU A 198 12.21 25.23 23.32
N PRO A 199 11.77 26.22 24.15
CA PRO A 199 11.58 26.00 25.57
C PRO A 199 10.73 24.81 25.92
N VAL A 200 11.18 24.07 26.91
CA VAL A 200 10.51 22.83 27.38
C VAL A 200 10.38 22.83 28.89
N MET A 201 9.35 22.11 29.33
CA MET A 201 9.13 21.72 30.71
C MET A 201 9.32 20.22 30.84
N VAL A 202 10.15 19.80 31.75
CA VAL A 202 10.41 18.39 32.07
C VAL A 202 10.04 18.13 33.51
N ARG A 203 9.17 17.13 33.72
CA ARG A 203 8.77 16.68 35.06
C ARG A 203 9.25 15.26 35.27
N ARG A 204 9.89 15.01 36.37
CA ARG A 204 10.25 13.67 36.85
C ARG A 204 10.03 13.59 38.37
N GLY A 205 9.07 12.75 38.77
CA GLY A 205 8.66 12.70 40.18
C GLY A 205 8.21 14.06 40.70
N SER A 206 8.80 14.55 41.79
CA SER A 206 8.53 15.84 42.38
C SER A 206 9.34 17.01 41.76
N SER A 207 10.24 16.72 40.83
CA SER A 207 11.08 17.76 40.22
C SER A 207 10.42 18.28 38.94
N LEU A 208 10.37 19.61 38.83
CA LEU A 208 9.94 20.34 37.66
C LEU A 208 11.10 21.17 37.13
N THR A 209 11.46 20.96 35.88
CA THR A 209 12.58 21.64 35.24
C THR A 209 12.11 22.40 34.00
N HIS A 210 12.46 23.67 33.88
CA HIS A 210 12.30 24.45 32.66
C HIS A 210 13.67 24.59 32.00
N ALA A 211 13.74 24.40 30.70
CA ALA A 211 14.96 24.55 29.91
C ALA A 211 14.68 25.22 28.57
N GLY A 212 15.70 25.82 27.97
CA GLY A 212 15.61 26.43 26.65
C GLY A 212 15.48 25.42 25.50
N GLY A 213 15.81 24.17 25.78
CA GLY A 213 15.69 23.06 24.86
C GLY A 213 16.02 21.72 25.53
N LEU A 214 15.86 20.62 24.81
CA LEU A 214 16.22 19.29 25.30
C LEU A 214 16.80 18.39 24.21
N ASP A 215 17.59 17.42 24.63
CA ASP A 215 18.01 16.26 23.86
C ASP A 215 17.92 15.03 24.78
N TYR A 216 16.96 14.14 24.52
CA TYR A 216 16.68 12.96 25.31
C TYR A 216 16.95 11.70 24.49
N ASP A 217 17.83 10.85 24.98
CA ASP A 217 18.12 9.53 24.45
C ASP A 217 17.43 8.47 25.33
N HIS A 218 16.41 7.79 24.77
CA HIS A 218 15.62 6.81 25.50
C HIS A 218 16.40 5.52 25.79
N ARG A 219 17.30 5.13 24.88
CA ARG A 219 18.12 3.90 25.03
C ARG A 219 19.12 4.08 26.16
N GLU A 220 19.85 5.18 26.14
CA GLU A 220 20.85 5.52 27.15
C GLU A 220 20.22 6.10 28.42
N ARG A 221 18.93 6.45 28.39
CA ARG A 221 18.20 7.14 29.46
C ARG A 221 18.89 8.47 29.86
N GLN A 222 19.52 9.10 28.88
CA GLN A 222 20.25 10.32 29.09
C GLN A 222 19.40 11.52 28.64
N LEU A 223 19.19 12.46 29.55
CA LEU A 223 18.52 13.73 29.30
C LEU A 223 19.54 14.86 29.38
N LYS A 224 19.75 15.57 28.28
CA LYS A 224 20.53 16.82 28.21
C LYS A 224 19.56 17.97 28.07
N LEU A 225 19.67 18.92 28.98
CA LEU A 225 18.91 20.19 28.95
C LEU A 225 19.78 21.27 28.35
N LEU A 226 19.21 22.07 27.46
CA LEU A 226 19.91 23.08 26.68
C LEU A 226 19.44 24.47 27.08
N GLY A 227 20.38 25.47 27.07
CA GLY A 227 20.10 26.85 27.39
C GLY A 227 19.92 27.11 28.89
N PRO A 228 19.23 28.19 29.26
CA PRO A 228 18.96 28.48 30.66
C PRO A 228 18.10 27.38 31.29
N VAL A 229 18.55 26.82 32.41
CA VAL A 229 17.85 25.76 33.13
C VAL A 229 17.43 26.27 34.51
N ARG A 230 16.14 26.03 34.85
CA ARG A 230 15.59 26.32 36.18
C ARG A 230 14.95 25.06 36.72
N VAL A 231 15.43 24.57 37.85
CA VAL A 231 14.89 23.37 38.53
C VAL A 231 14.13 23.83 39.77
N THR A 232 12.90 23.31 39.91
CA THR A 232 12.07 23.47 41.10
C THR A 232 11.78 22.09 41.65
N VAL A 233 12.21 21.81 42.88
CA VAL A 233 11.91 20.56 43.56
C VAL A 233 10.82 20.84 44.60
N GLN A 234 9.68 20.17 44.45
CA GLN A 234 8.65 20.22 45.49
C GLN A 234 9.01 19.17 46.55
N PRO A 235 9.19 19.55 47.80
CA PRO A 235 9.38 18.58 48.85
C PRO A 235 8.14 17.64 48.89
N PRO A 236 8.32 16.34 49.18
CA PRO A 236 7.18 15.48 49.41
C PRO A 236 6.31 16.15 50.48
N ALA A 237 4.99 16.19 50.27
CA ALA A 237 4.04 16.61 51.27
C ALA A 237 4.16 15.60 52.44
N ASN A 238 5.06 15.91 53.37
CA ASN A 238 5.17 15.14 54.62
C ASN A 238 3.82 15.22 55.28
N GLY A 239 3.22 14.07 55.42
CA GLY A 239 2.00 13.90 56.19
C GLY A 239 2.12 14.63 57.50
N ALA A 240 1.03 15.32 57.83
CA ALA A 240 0.80 16.02 59.05
C ALA A 240 1.46 15.28 60.21
N ALA A 241 2.37 15.98 60.89
CA ALA A 241 2.78 15.57 62.21
C ALA A 241 1.50 15.30 63.03
N LYS A 242 1.30 14.08 63.45
CA LYS A 242 0.27 13.70 64.39
C LYS A 242 0.65 14.30 65.74
N PRO A 243 -0.24 15.02 66.41
CA PRO A 243 -0.02 15.48 67.77
C PRO A 243 0.08 14.34 68.75
#